data_d87f1a5482f2aaec422baf970930bb41
#
_entry.id   d87f1a5482f2aaec422baf970930bb41
#
_cell.length_a   1.000
_cell.length_b   1.000
_cell.length_c   1.000
_cell.angle_alpha   90.00
_cell.angle_beta   90.00
_cell.angle_gamma   90.00
#
_symmetry.space_group_name_H-M   'P 1'
#
loop_
_entity.id
_entity.type
_entity.pdbx_description
1 polymer ?
#
loop_
_entity_poly.entity_id
_entity_poly.type
_entity_poly.pdbx_seq_one_letter_code
_entity_poly.pdbx_strand_id
1 'polypeptide(L)'
;MIALFWKLKSILAVICVFVAATGMAAGQSARLDPLFERLKSVDAVDAPALEAKIWQEWSKSGSPAADLLLSRAKIAIDAGDQKTAMGHLTALTDHAPEFAEGWSLTAMTLFHMGKIGPAMDALERTLALEPRHFLALEGLVLIFDDAGLYQEAFEILRRIEAIHPHAEILSRVRTRLEAKTLGQAL
;
A
#
# COMPACT_ATOMS: atom_id res chain seq x y z
N MET A 1 -24.37 -0.34 2.48
CA MET A 1 -23.79 1.00 2.26
C MET A 1 -23.37 1.69 3.57
N ILE A 2 -24.25 1.86 4.56
CA ILE A 2 -23.94 2.58 5.82
C ILE A 2 -22.78 1.95 6.63
N ALA A 3 -22.70 0.61 6.71
CA ALA A 3 -21.63 -0.09 7.43
C ALA A 3 -20.25 0.07 6.77
N LEU A 4 -20.20 0.23 5.45
CA LEU A 4 -18.97 0.51 4.70
C LEU A 4 -18.47 1.92 4.99
N PHE A 5 -19.39 2.92 5.07
CA PHE A 5 -19.06 4.31 5.39
C PHE A 5 -18.50 4.48 6.82
N TRP A 6 -18.99 3.69 7.79
CA TRP A 6 -18.47 3.74 9.15
C TRP A 6 -17.04 3.18 9.24
N LYS A 7 -16.75 2.06 8.55
CA LYS A 7 -15.40 1.50 8.48
C LYS A 7 -14.41 2.46 7.80
N LEU A 8 -14.84 3.18 6.74
CA LEU A 8 -13.99 4.15 6.03
C LEU A 8 -13.55 5.32 6.94
N LYS A 9 -14.46 5.87 7.76
CA LYS A 9 -14.12 6.97 8.70
C LYS A 9 -13.20 6.50 9.84
N SER A 10 -13.30 5.23 10.26
CA SER A 10 -12.41 4.65 11.28
C SER A 10 -10.98 4.47 10.76
N ILE A 11 -10.80 4.18 9.47
CA ILE A 11 -9.47 4.03 8.85
C ILE A 11 -8.69 5.35 8.89
N LEU A 12 -9.34 6.49 8.62
CA LEU A 12 -8.68 7.80 8.71
C LEU A 12 -8.20 8.12 10.14
N ALA A 13 -8.98 7.72 11.15
CA ALA A 13 -8.65 7.95 12.56
C ALA A 13 -7.52 7.03 13.07
N VAL A 14 -7.46 5.78 12.60
CA VAL A 14 -6.43 4.80 13.01
C VAL A 14 -5.06 5.11 12.41
N ILE A 15 -5.03 5.70 11.22
CA ILE A 15 -3.77 6.11 10.56
C ILE A 15 -3.04 7.21 11.37
N CYS A 16 -3.72 7.92 12.26
CA CYS A 16 -3.12 8.98 13.11
C CYS A 16 -2.55 8.50 14.46
N VAL A 17 -2.73 7.24 14.91
CA VAL A 17 -2.53 6.87 16.33
C VAL A 17 -1.61 5.65 16.56
N PHE A 18 -0.90 5.07 15.60
CA PHE A 18 0.00 3.96 15.95
C PHE A 18 1.49 4.23 15.67
N VAL A 19 2.14 4.82 16.67
CA VAL A 19 3.59 4.74 16.90
C VAL A 19 3.78 3.90 18.16
N ALA A 20 3.86 2.59 18.04
CA ALA A 20 4.55 1.69 18.97
C ALA A 20 4.33 0.21 18.60
N ALA A 21 5.16 -0.34 17.73
CA ALA A 21 5.37 -1.79 17.69
C ALA A 21 6.86 -2.06 17.47
N THR A 22 7.48 -2.60 18.47
CA THR A 22 8.91 -2.75 18.69
C THR A 22 9.46 -4.07 18.13
N GLY A 23 10.61 -4.02 17.51
CA GLY A 23 11.60 -5.08 17.57
C GLY A 23 12.00 -5.75 16.25
N MET A 24 11.11 -6.18 15.37
CA MET A 24 11.48 -6.75 14.05
C MET A 24 11.44 -5.70 12.93
N ALA A 25 10.66 -4.65 13.09
CA ALA A 25 10.63 -3.48 12.23
C ALA A 25 11.96 -2.70 12.20
N ALA A 26 12.76 -2.75 13.25
CA ALA A 26 14.00 -1.96 13.37
C ALA A 26 15.06 -2.32 12.30
N GLY A 27 15.19 -3.59 11.94
CA GLY A 27 16.17 -4.02 10.95
C GLY A 27 15.78 -3.68 9.51
N GLN A 28 14.51 -3.72 9.18
CA GLN A 28 13.99 -3.33 7.87
C GLN A 28 13.94 -1.82 7.73
N SER A 29 13.48 -1.10 8.75
CA SER A 29 13.53 0.37 8.81
C SER A 29 14.93 0.91 8.57
N ALA A 30 15.94 0.36 9.23
CA ALA A 30 17.32 0.81 9.06
C ALA A 30 17.83 0.71 7.60
N ARG A 31 17.33 -0.25 6.81
CA ARG A 31 17.66 -0.38 5.39
C ARG A 31 16.81 0.52 4.50
N LEU A 32 15.56 0.74 4.86
CA LEU A 32 14.61 1.53 4.09
C LEU A 32 14.79 3.05 4.30
N ASP A 33 15.11 3.50 5.52
CA ASP A 33 15.21 4.92 5.84
C ASP A 33 16.12 5.70 4.88
N PRO A 34 17.36 5.27 4.58
CA PRO A 34 18.21 6.00 3.65
C PRO A 34 17.67 5.98 2.20
N LEU A 35 16.91 4.95 1.82
CA LEU A 35 16.29 4.89 0.50
C LEU A 35 15.14 5.88 0.38
N PHE A 36 14.29 5.98 1.41
CA PHE A 36 13.20 6.95 1.45
C PHE A 36 13.69 8.39 1.52
N GLU A 37 14.75 8.69 2.30
CA GLU A 37 15.32 10.04 2.32
C GLU A 37 15.87 10.44 0.93
N ARG A 38 16.49 9.51 0.22
CA ARG A 38 16.93 9.74 -1.16
C ARG A 38 15.76 9.89 -2.13
N LEU A 39 14.68 9.11 -1.96
CA LEU A 39 13.50 9.15 -2.83
C LEU A 39 12.81 10.52 -2.79
N LYS A 40 12.84 11.21 -1.64
CA LYS A 40 12.29 12.56 -1.49
C LYS A 40 13.05 13.64 -2.26
N SER A 41 14.34 13.43 -2.50
CA SER A 41 15.23 14.47 -3.06
C SER A 41 15.83 14.12 -4.43
N VAL A 42 15.56 12.93 -4.94
CA VAL A 42 16.07 12.48 -6.24
C VAL A 42 15.29 13.15 -7.38
N ASP A 43 15.93 13.30 -8.54
CA ASP A 43 15.24 13.73 -9.75
C ASP A 43 14.29 12.64 -10.28
N ALA A 44 13.25 13.05 -11.02
CA ALA A 44 12.22 12.16 -11.56
C ALA A 44 12.79 11.01 -12.42
N VAL A 45 13.91 11.24 -13.11
CA VAL A 45 14.57 10.23 -13.97
C VAL A 45 15.15 9.09 -13.15
N ASP A 46 15.66 9.38 -11.94
CA ASP A 46 16.33 8.40 -11.08
C ASP A 46 15.37 7.75 -10.05
N ALA A 47 14.17 8.31 -9.86
CA ALA A 47 13.17 7.81 -8.91
C ALA A 47 12.83 6.32 -9.13
N PRO A 48 12.58 5.82 -10.36
CA PRO A 48 12.25 4.41 -10.57
C PRO A 48 13.34 3.43 -10.10
N ALA A 49 14.61 3.83 -10.17
CA ALA A 49 15.71 2.99 -9.69
C ALA A 49 15.73 2.88 -8.16
N LEU A 50 15.26 3.91 -7.44
CA LEU A 50 15.10 3.88 -5.99
C LEU A 50 13.85 3.11 -5.57
N GLU A 51 12.75 3.28 -6.28
CA GLU A 51 11.53 2.48 -6.08
C GLU A 51 11.84 0.98 -6.16
N ALA A 52 12.56 0.56 -7.20
CA ALA A 52 12.96 -0.84 -7.38
C ALA A 52 13.78 -1.35 -6.19
N LYS A 53 14.69 -0.54 -5.63
CA LYS A 53 15.47 -0.89 -4.44
C LYS A 53 14.59 -1.00 -3.19
N ILE A 54 13.67 -0.06 -2.98
CA ILE A 54 12.71 -0.11 -1.88
C ILE A 54 11.87 -1.38 -1.98
N TRP A 55 11.39 -1.69 -3.17
CA TRP A 55 10.59 -2.90 -3.41
C TRP A 55 11.38 -4.19 -3.16
N GLN A 56 12.67 -4.22 -3.54
CA GLN A 56 13.57 -5.33 -3.20
C GLN A 56 13.71 -5.50 -1.68
N GLU A 57 13.83 -4.40 -0.92
CA GLU A 57 13.89 -4.47 0.54
C GLU A 57 12.57 -4.91 1.16
N TRP A 58 11.43 -4.42 0.66
CA TRP A 58 10.10 -4.88 1.09
C TRP A 58 9.87 -6.37 0.80
N SER A 59 10.49 -6.91 -0.26
CA SER A 59 10.35 -8.33 -0.63
C SER A 59 11.14 -9.29 0.25
N LYS A 60 11.89 -8.81 1.24
CA LYS A 60 12.71 -9.64 2.15
C LYS A 60 12.00 -9.81 3.49
N SER A 61 11.39 -10.96 3.71
CA SER A 61 10.72 -11.28 4.98
C SER A 61 11.68 -11.68 6.09
N GLY A 62 12.91 -12.06 5.75
CA GLY A 62 13.85 -12.69 6.68
C GLY A 62 13.61 -14.19 6.92
N SER A 63 12.60 -14.77 6.26
CA SER A 63 12.26 -16.20 6.31
C SER A 63 12.28 -16.79 4.90
N PRO A 64 13.16 -17.78 4.60
CA PRO A 64 13.17 -18.41 3.27
C PRO A 64 11.83 -19.04 2.87
N ALA A 65 11.05 -19.53 3.83
CA ALA A 65 9.73 -20.10 3.59
C ALA A 65 8.73 -19.00 3.16
N ALA A 66 8.71 -17.86 3.85
CA ALA A 66 7.87 -16.73 3.50
C ALA A 66 8.29 -16.11 2.15
N ASP A 67 9.59 -15.96 1.89
CA ASP A 67 10.11 -15.46 0.62
C ASP A 67 9.72 -16.38 -0.55
N LEU A 68 9.70 -17.70 -0.35
CA LEU A 68 9.22 -18.66 -1.35
C LEU A 68 7.71 -18.52 -1.61
N LEU A 69 6.89 -18.36 -0.55
CA LEU A 69 5.45 -18.13 -0.70
C LEU A 69 5.18 -16.83 -1.44
N LEU A 70 5.89 -15.75 -1.11
CA LEU A 70 5.82 -14.48 -1.81
C LEU A 70 6.14 -14.65 -3.31
N SER A 71 7.24 -15.33 -3.63
CA SER A 71 7.65 -15.57 -5.01
C SER A 71 6.59 -16.34 -5.80
N ARG A 72 6.01 -17.39 -5.21
CA ARG A 72 4.93 -18.17 -5.83
C ARG A 72 3.66 -17.35 -6.03
N ALA A 73 3.32 -16.50 -5.07
CA ALA A 73 2.19 -15.59 -5.19
C ALA A 73 2.40 -14.60 -6.36
N LYS A 74 3.59 -13.99 -6.47
CA LYS A 74 3.94 -13.09 -7.57
C LYS A 74 3.82 -13.78 -8.93
N ILE A 75 4.35 -14.99 -9.08
CA ILE A 75 4.23 -15.79 -10.32
C ILE A 75 2.76 -16.04 -10.68
N ALA A 76 1.93 -16.37 -9.70
CA ALA A 76 0.50 -16.61 -9.95
C ALA A 76 -0.24 -15.30 -10.30
N ILE A 77 0.10 -14.17 -9.68
CA ILE A 77 -0.42 -12.84 -10.02
C ILE A 77 -0.07 -12.50 -11.47
N ASP A 78 1.20 -12.65 -11.86
CA ASP A 78 1.68 -12.36 -13.21
C ASP A 78 1.00 -13.24 -14.27
N ALA A 79 0.66 -14.47 -13.90
CA ALA A 79 -0.13 -15.40 -14.75
C ALA A 79 -1.63 -15.10 -14.75
N GLY A 80 -2.14 -14.14 -13.98
CA GLY A 80 -3.55 -13.84 -13.82
C GLY A 80 -4.33 -14.89 -12.99
N ASP A 81 -3.65 -15.85 -12.37
CA ASP A 81 -4.28 -16.88 -11.52
C ASP A 81 -4.47 -16.35 -10.08
N GLN A 82 -5.48 -15.50 -9.92
CA GLN A 82 -5.82 -14.88 -8.64
C GLN A 82 -6.16 -15.91 -7.56
N LYS A 83 -6.74 -17.06 -7.92
CA LYS A 83 -7.09 -18.10 -6.95
C LYS A 83 -5.84 -18.76 -6.35
N THR A 84 -4.89 -19.14 -7.19
CA THR A 84 -3.60 -19.70 -6.75
C THR A 84 -2.79 -18.65 -5.98
N ALA A 85 -2.77 -17.39 -6.46
CA ALA A 85 -2.14 -16.29 -5.76
C ALA A 85 -2.67 -16.13 -4.33
N MET A 86 -4.00 -16.09 -4.15
CA MET A 86 -4.63 -16.02 -2.84
C MET A 86 -4.29 -17.20 -1.93
N GLY A 87 -4.18 -18.41 -2.48
CA GLY A 87 -3.73 -19.57 -1.70
C GLY A 87 -2.33 -19.39 -1.11
N HIS A 88 -1.39 -18.90 -1.92
CA HIS A 88 -0.02 -18.60 -1.45
C HIS A 88 0.02 -17.41 -0.50
N LEU A 89 -0.76 -16.35 -0.76
CA LEU A 89 -0.82 -15.15 0.08
C LEU A 89 -1.45 -15.43 1.44
N THR A 90 -2.51 -16.25 1.50
CA THR A 90 -3.10 -16.67 2.77
C THR A 90 -2.07 -17.44 3.60
N ALA A 91 -1.42 -18.44 3.01
CA ALA A 91 -0.37 -19.16 3.69
C ALA A 91 0.79 -18.24 4.14
N LEU A 92 1.14 -17.23 3.33
CA LEU A 92 2.17 -16.26 3.67
C LEU A 92 1.78 -15.39 4.87
N THR A 93 0.58 -14.81 4.87
CA THR A 93 0.11 -13.94 5.95
C THR A 93 -0.17 -14.70 7.24
N ASP A 94 -0.56 -15.96 7.16
CA ASP A 94 -0.68 -16.85 8.33
C ASP A 94 0.69 -17.19 8.93
N HIS A 95 1.71 -17.43 8.09
CA HIS A 95 3.05 -17.80 8.51
C HIS A 95 3.91 -16.61 8.94
N ALA A 96 3.73 -15.47 8.31
CA ALA A 96 4.47 -14.23 8.53
C ALA A 96 3.52 -13.01 8.65
N PRO A 97 2.71 -12.92 9.71
CA PRO A 97 1.69 -11.88 9.86
C PRO A 97 2.24 -10.46 9.99
N GLU A 98 3.54 -10.31 10.30
CA GLU A 98 4.24 -9.03 10.41
C GLU A 98 4.93 -8.63 9.09
N PHE A 99 4.72 -9.37 8.02
CA PHE A 99 5.35 -9.10 6.73
C PHE A 99 4.44 -8.24 5.84
N ALA A 100 4.71 -6.93 5.80
CA ALA A 100 3.87 -5.92 5.14
C ALA A 100 3.60 -6.22 3.66
N GLU A 101 4.62 -6.67 2.89
CA GLU A 101 4.49 -6.98 1.47
C GLU A 101 3.50 -8.12 1.21
N GLY A 102 3.41 -9.10 2.12
CA GLY A 102 2.41 -10.16 2.04
C GLY A 102 0.98 -9.61 2.08
N TRP A 103 0.71 -8.69 2.98
CA TRP A 103 -0.58 -8.00 3.08
C TRP A 103 -0.85 -7.07 1.90
N SER A 104 0.17 -6.37 1.40
CA SER A 104 0.07 -5.50 0.23
C SER A 104 -0.37 -6.28 -1.02
N LEU A 105 0.28 -7.41 -1.31
CA LEU A 105 -0.11 -8.26 -2.43
C LEU A 105 -1.47 -8.93 -2.22
N THR A 106 -1.82 -9.26 -0.98
CA THR A 106 -3.16 -9.76 -0.63
C THR A 106 -4.21 -8.71 -0.98
N ALA A 107 -4.00 -7.46 -0.59
CA ALA A 107 -4.90 -6.35 -0.89
C ALA A 107 -5.09 -6.16 -2.41
N MET A 108 -3.99 -6.11 -3.16
CA MET A 108 -4.02 -5.96 -4.61
C MET A 108 -4.80 -7.11 -5.29
N THR A 109 -4.54 -8.35 -4.86
CA THR A 109 -5.24 -9.53 -5.42
C THR A 109 -6.72 -9.50 -5.11
N LEU A 110 -7.11 -9.16 -3.87
CA LEU A 110 -8.51 -9.01 -3.46
C LEU A 110 -9.21 -7.87 -4.21
N PHE A 111 -8.53 -6.75 -4.44
CA PHE A 111 -9.05 -5.64 -5.24
C PHE A 111 -9.37 -6.09 -6.67
N HIS A 112 -8.45 -6.78 -7.34
CA HIS A 112 -8.67 -7.33 -8.69
C HIS A 112 -9.79 -8.39 -8.72
N MET A 113 -10.06 -9.06 -7.62
CA MET A 113 -11.21 -9.97 -7.47
C MET A 113 -12.53 -9.24 -7.16
N GLY A 114 -12.55 -7.90 -7.08
CA GLY A 114 -13.70 -7.09 -6.70
C GLY A 114 -14.09 -7.18 -5.21
N LYS A 115 -13.23 -7.74 -4.37
CA LYS A 115 -13.46 -7.91 -2.93
C LYS A 115 -12.95 -6.70 -2.15
N ILE A 116 -13.62 -5.55 -2.33
CA ILE A 116 -13.14 -4.25 -1.84
C ILE A 116 -12.99 -4.20 -0.31
N GLY A 117 -13.96 -4.73 0.45
CA GLY A 117 -13.89 -4.73 1.92
C GLY A 117 -12.65 -5.47 2.46
N PRO A 118 -12.46 -6.75 2.11
CA PRO A 118 -11.24 -7.49 2.46
C PRO A 118 -9.94 -6.86 1.93
N ALA A 119 -9.97 -6.21 0.74
CA ALA A 119 -8.81 -5.50 0.22
C ALA A 119 -8.43 -4.31 1.12
N MET A 120 -9.42 -3.56 1.62
CA MET A 120 -9.19 -2.47 2.56
C MET A 120 -8.62 -2.96 3.90
N ASP A 121 -9.14 -4.06 4.45
CA ASP A 121 -8.63 -4.66 5.69
C ASP A 121 -7.13 -5.04 5.52
N ALA A 122 -6.75 -5.57 4.35
CA ALA A 122 -5.36 -5.91 4.05
C ALA A 122 -4.47 -4.68 3.82
N LEU A 123 -4.97 -3.59 3.20
CA LEU A 123 -4.26 -2.31 3.08
C LEU A 123 -4.03 -1.68 4.45
N GLU A 124 -5.03 -1.71 5.34
CA GLU A 124 -4.90 -1.24 6.72
C GLU A 124 -3.77 -2.00 7.44
N ARG A 125 -3.74 -3.33 7.31
CA ARG A 125 -2.67 -4.13 7.91
C ARG A 125 -1.31 -3.80 7.32
N THR A 126 -1.21 -3.60 6.01
CA THR A 126 0.04 -3.17 5.35
C THR A 126 0.55 -1.87 5.93
N LEU A 127 -0.32 -0.85 6.04
CA LEU A 127 0.06 0.48 6.52
C LEU A 127 0.29 0.56 8.02
N ALA A 128 -0.27 -0.37 8.80
CA ALA A 128 0.07 -0.53 10.22
C ALA A 128 1.51 -1.07 10.40
N LEU A 129 1.98 -1.91 9.46
CA LEU A 129 3.32 -2.50 9.48
C LEU A 129 4.38 -1.58 8.83
N GLU A 130 4.06 -0.95 7.71
CA GLU A 130 4.91 0.02 7.00
C GLU A 130 4.07 1.24 6.58
N PRO A 131 4.04 2.30 7.36
CA PRO A 131 3.25 3.50 7.07
C PRO A 131 3.65 4.25 5.79
N ARG A 132 4.85 3.98 5.26
CA ARG A 132 5.39 4.58 4.02
C ARG A 132 5.20 3.68 2.80
N HIS A 133 4.41 2.62 2.91
CA HIS A 133 4.16 1.70 1.79
C HIS A 133 3.32 2.40 0.72
N PHE A 134 3.99 3.13 -0.19
CA PHE A 134 3.31 4.00 -1.16
C PHE A 134 2.38 3.23 -2.11
N LEU A 135 2.68 1.97 -2.48
CA LEU A 135 1.75 1.15 -3.28
C LEU A 135 0.46 0.83 -2.53
N ALA A 136 0.52 0.62 -1.22
CA ALA A 136 -0.69 0.44 -0.41
C ALA A 136 -1.50 1.74 -0.29
N LEU A 137 -0.82 2.89 -0.17
CA LEU A 137 -1.48 4.20 -0.21
C LEU A 137 -2.14 4.44 -1.57
N GLU A 138 -1.48 4.08 -2.68
CA GLU A 138 -2.06 4.16 -4.03
C GLU A 138 -3.32 3.32 -4.15
N GLY A 139 -3.31 2.09 -3.61
CA GLY A 139 -4.50 1.24 -3.54
C GLY A 139 -5.67 1.93 -2.82
N LEU A 140 -5.42 2.63 -1.70
CA LEU A 140 -6.45 3.41 -1.01
C LEU A 140 -6.95 4.58 -1.85
N VAL A 141 -6.07 5.31 -2.55
CA VAL A 141 -6.48 6.41 -3.46
C VAL A 141 -7.45 5.89 -4.50
N LEU A 142 -7.15 4.75 -5.13
CA LEU A 142 -8.02 4.16 -6.15
C LEU A 142 -9.38 3.73 -5.57
N ILE A 143 -9.41 3.09 -4.42
CA ILE A 143 -10.64 2.66 -3.76
C ILE A 143 -11.50 3.87 -3.35
N PHE A 144 -10.89 4.92 -2.79
CA PHE A 144 -11.63 6.11 -2.38
C PHE A 144 -12.14 6.91 -3.57
N ASP A 145 -11.37 7.02 -4.65
CA ASP A 145 -11.78 7.67 -5.90
C ASP A 145 -12.98 6.93 -6.53
N ASP A 146 -12.94 5.60 -6.61
CA ASP A 146 -14.04 4.77 -7.12
C ASP A 146 -15.31 4.88 -6.23
N ALA A 147 -15.13 5.07 -4.94
CA ALA A 147 -16.22 5.28 -3.99
C ALA A 147 -16.79 6.71 -3.99
N GLY A 148 -16.19 7.63 -4.76
CA GLY A 148 -16.57 9.05 -4.78
C GLY A 148 -16.13 9.84 -3.54
N LEU A 149 -15.22 9.29 -2.75
CA LEU A 149 -14.64 9.89 -1.54
C LEU A 149 -13.39 10.70 -1.92
N TYR A 150 -13.61 11.75 -2.72
CA TYR A 150 -12.53 12.49 -3.38
C TYR A 150 -11.65 13.26 -2.39
N GLN A 151 -12.23 13.76 -1.29
CA GLN A 151 -11.47 14.46 -0.26
C GLN A 151 -10.48 13.50 0.43
N GLU A 152 -10.96 12.33 0.82
CA GLU A 152 -10.15 11.28 1.46
C GLU A 152 -9.06 10.78 0.50
N ALA A 153 -9.41 10.54 -0.77
CA ALA A 153 -8.44 10.18 -1.80
C ALA A 153 -7.34 11.24 -1.97
N PHE A 154 -7.72 12.52 -1.95
CA PHE A 154 -6.77 13.63 -2.09
C PHE A 154 -5.85 13.76 -0.87
N GLU A 155 -6.35 13.54 0.34
CA GLU A 155 -5.52 13.51 1.55
C GLU A 155 -4.47 12.40 1.52
N ILE A 156 -4.86 11.19 1.07
CA ILE A 156 -3.90 10.09 0.88
C ILE A 156 -2.88 10.43 -0.22
N LEU A 157 -3.32 11.05 -1.31
CA LEU A 157 -2.44 11.48 -2.40
C LEU A 157 -1.34 12.45 -1.89
N ARG A 158 -1.69 13.39 -1.01
CA ARG A 158 -0.70 14.29 -0.37
C ARG A 158 0.31 13.53 0.50
N ARG A 159 -0.10 12.44 1.14
CA ARG A 159 0.82 11.59 1.90
C ARG A 159 1.80 10.87 0.97
N ILE A 160 1.31 10.36 -0.18
CA ILE A 160 2.18 9.77 -1.19
C ILE A 160 3.20 10.80 -1.67
N GLU A 161 2.78 12.01 -1.99
CA GLU A 161 3.67 13.10 -2.43
C GLU A 161 4.77 13.41 -1.41
N ALA A 162 4.45 13.42 -0.12
CA ALA A 162 5.43 13.66 0.95
C ALA A 162 6.47 12.53 1.09
N ILE A 163 6.13 11.30 0.68
CA ILE A 163 7.01 10.12 0.72
C ILE A 163 7.77 9.97 -0.58
N HIS A 164 7.09 10.15 -1.70
CA HIS A 164 7.53 9.89 -3.06
C HIS A 164 7.02 10.96 -4.02
N PRO A 165 7.73 12.12 -4.15
CA PRO A 165 7.27 13.26 -4.95
C PRO A 165 7.09 12.97 -6.44
N HIS A 166 7.72 11.93 -6.96
CA HIS A 166 7.66 11.53 -8.36
C HIS A 166 6.81 10.29 -8.63
N ALA A 167 5.97 9.87 -7.67
CA ALA A 167 5.07 8.73 -7.86
C ALA A 167 4.14 8.99 -9.06
N GLU A 168 4.01 8.00 -9.95
CA GLU A 168 3.23 8.12 -11.18
C GLU A 168 1.77 8.49 -10.92
N ILE A 169 1.18 7.97 -9.84
CA ILE A 169 -0.20 8.25 -9.47
C ILE A 169 -0.47 9.75 -9.28
N LEU A 170 0.52 10.53 -8.81
CA LEU A 170 0.38 11.98 -8.62
C LEU A 170 0.01 12.67 -9.92
N SER A 171 0.70 12.39 -11.01
CA SER A 171 0.42 12.95 -12.33
C SER A 171 -0.92 12.45 -12.90
N ARG A 172 -1.25 11.19 -12.63
CA ARG A 172 -2.42 10.51 -13.19
C ARG A 172 -3.75 10.95 -12.58
N VAL A 173 -3.81 11.24 -11.27
CA VAL A 173 -5.10 11.48 -10.60
C VAL A 173 -5.25 12.86 -9.95
N ARG A 174 -4.16 13.61 -9.71
CA ARG A 174 -4.19 14.89 -8.97
C ARG A 174 -5.23 15.87 -9.52
N THR A 175 -5.11 16.26 -10.77
CA THR A 175 -5.99 17.26 -11.40
C THR A 175 -7.46 16.87 -11.30
N ARG A 176 -7.74 15.58 -11.46
CA ARG A 176 -9.11 15.07 -11.37
C ARG A 176 -9.65 15.16 -9.94
N LEU A 177 -8.86 14.74 -8.94
CA LEU A 177 -9.26 14.79 -7.54
C LEU A 177 -9.44 16.24 -7.06
N GLU A 178 -8.56 17.16 -7.45
CA GLU A 178 -8.67 18.59 -7.13
C GLU A 178 -9.99 19.17 -7.69
N ALA A 179 -10.29 18.90 -8.95
CA ALA A 179 -11.52 19.37 -9.58
C ALA A 179 -12.79 18.80 -8.89
N LYS A 180 -12.76 17.53 -8.51
CA LYS A 180 -13.88 16.86 -7.83
C LYS A 180 -14.06 17.36 -6.40
N THR A 181 -12.96 17.58 -5.68
CA THR A 181 -12.98 18.10 -4.31
C THR A 181 -13.54 19.52 -4.26
N LEU A 182 -13.11 20.40 -5.18
CA LEU A 182 -13.62 21.77 -5.30
C LEU A 182 -15.11 21.79 -5.69
N GLY A 183 -15.55 20.88 -6.58
CA GLY A 183 -16.95 20.78 -6.98
C GLY A 183 -17.90 20.23 -5.90
N GLN A 184 -17.37 19.56 -4.86
CA GLN A 184 -18.17 19.11 -3.69
C GLN A 184 -18.30 20.19 -2.61
N ALA A 185 -17.46 21.21 -2.65
CA ALA A 185 -17.46 22.32 -1.68
C ALA A 185 -18.43 23.45 -2.03
N LEU A 186 -19.11 23.37 -3.20
CA LEU A 186 -20.15 24.28 -3.67
C LEU A 186 -21.54 23.67 -3.51
#